data_bac3d44a88f74d6d11a2412c6778394b
#
_entry.id   bac3d44a88f74d6d11a2412c6778394b
#
_cell.length_a   1.000
_cell.length_b   1.000
_cell.length_c   1.000
_cell.angle_alpha   90.00
_cell.angle_beta   90.00
_cell.angle_gamma   90.00
#
_symmetry.space_group_name_H-M   'P 1'
#
loop_
_entity.id
_entity.type
_entity.pdbx_description
1 polymer ?
#
loop_
_entity_poly.entity_id
_entity_poly.type
_entity_poly.pdbx_seq_one_letter_code
_entity_poly.pdbx_strand_id
1 'polypeptide(L)'
;MSKEQNKNYGKSVRAKLLNVARKKEVFNQTILTRYFQERLLYRISQTHFRDNFYLKGGALMYAYEKFAARPTLDIDFLGNNISNDSYSIIAAFKRICSVSCEEDGVIFDTEHITAQNITEFKDYHGIRLSIPVKMDSIIQVLTMDIGFGDVVTPSPIEIDYPVLLEHLPGANILAYSLETVIAEKMYAVVDLADQSSRMKDFYDLYKILQHETYNPATLQEAIIHTFENRHTPYSGDTMFFRKEFGSNRQMQVRWAAFMRKITYKGELSFTEVVAFIQLRLLPFWENLKSE
;
A
#
# COMPACT_ATOMS: atom_id res chain seq x y z
N MET A 1 27.26 11.06 41.29
CA MET A 1 27.11 11.09 39.82
C MET A 1 26.48 9.76 39.40
N SER A 2 25.17 9.76 39.21
CA SER A 2 24.42 8.58 38.70
C SER A 2 24.85 8.31 37.28
N LYS A 3 25.32 7.08 37.00
CA LYS A 3 25.47 6.61 35.63
C LYS A 3 24.10 6.59 34.98
N GLU A 4 23.78 7.59 34.17
CA GLU A 4 22.72 7.45 33.17
C GLU A 4 23.08 6.21 32.32
N GLN A 5 22.37 5.12 32.57
CA GLN A 5 22.45 3.96 31.72
C GLN A 5 21.93 4.40 30.36
N ASN A 6 22.82 4.53 29.36
CA ASN A 6 22.46 4.76 27.97
C ASN A 6 21.46 3.68 27.56
N LYS A 7 20.18 4.04 27.58
CA LYS A 7 19.09 3.11 27.24
C LYS A 7 19.22 2.75 25.76
N ASN A 8 19.61 1.53 25.45
CA ASN A 8 19.66 1.04 24.08
C ASN A 8 18.23 0.72 23.63
N TYR A 9 17.49 1.72 23.19
CA TYR A 9 16.12 1.59 22.71
C TYR A 9 16.01 0.60 21.56
N GLY A 10 16.94 0.64 20.60
CA GLY A 10 16.93 -0.26 19.45
C GLY A 10 16.95 -1.74 19.82
N LYS A 11 17.80 -2.12 20.81
CA LYS A 11 17.86 -3.50 21.29
C LYS A 11 16.57 -3.92 22.00
N SER A 12 16.00 -3.02 22.81
CA SER A 12 14.73 -3.27 23.53
C SER A 12 13.56 -3.43 22.55
N VAL A 13 13.44 -2.54 21.58
CA VAL A 13 12.41 -2.56 20.55
C VAL A 13 12.53 -3.82 19.70
N ARG A 14 13.73 -4.18 19.25
CA ARG A 14 13.98 -5.43 18.49
C ARG A 14 13.46 -6.66 19.22
N ALA A 15 13.73 -6.77 20.54
CA ALA A 15 13.25 -7.89 21.35
C ALA A 15 11.72 -7.93 21.44
N LYS A 16 11.06 -6.75 21.61
CA LYS A 16 9.60 -6.64 21.63
C LYS A 16 8.99 -7.06 20.30
N LEU A 17 9.55 -6.61 19.16
CA LEU A 17 9.09 -6.97 17.83
C LEU A 17 9.21 -8.46 17.53
N LEU A 18 10.29 -9.11 18.00
CA LEU A 18 10.42 -10.57 17.91
C LEU A 18 9.31 -11.30 18.67
N ASN A 19 8.90 -10.77 19.83
CA ASN A 19 7.79 -11.34 20.60
C ASN A 19 6.45 -11.13 19.86
N VAL A 20 6.24 -9.99 19.22
CA VAL A 20 5.07 -9.75 18.34
C VAL A 20 5.04 -10.76 17.19
N ALA A 21 6.18 -10.97 16.51
CA ALA A 21 6.30 -11.93 15.42
C ALA A 21 5.90 -13.34 15.85
N ARG A 22 6.40 -13.80 17.02
CA ARG A 22 6.08 -15.11 17.59
C ARG A 22 4.60 -15.22 17.96
N LYS A 23 4.05 -14.21 18.67
CA LYS A 23 2.64 -14.20 19.10
C LYS A 23 1.66 -14.20 17.93
N LYS A 24 2.03 -13.55 16.82
CA LYS A 24 1.19 -13.42 15.61
C LYS A 24 1.49 -14.50 14.56
N GLU A 25 2.45 -15.38 14.80
CA GLU A 25 2.90 -16.42 13.85
C GLU A 25 3.28 -15.84 12.48
N VAL A 26 3.93 -14.68 12.48
CA VAL A 26 4.38 -13.96 11.27
C VAL A 26 5.90 -13.96 11.22
N PHE A 27 6.48 -14.01 10.03
CA PHE A 27 7.93 -13.91 9.87
C PHE A 27 8.47 -12.61 10.48
N ASN A 28 9.55 -12.74 11.26
CA ASN A 28 10.17 -11.60 11.93
C ASN A 28 10.53 -10.48 10.95
N GLN A 29 11.00 -10.84 9.74
CA GLN A 29 11.32 -9.87 8.69
C GLN A 29 10.10 -9.03 8.28
N THR A 30 8.91 -9.63 8.20
CA THR A 30 7.66 -8.92 7.89
C THR A 30 7.32 -7.91 8.99
N ILE A 31 7.51 -8.28 10.26
CA ILE A 31 7.28 -7.36 11.39
C ILE A 31 8.28 -6.21 11.38
N LEU A 32 9.54 -6.47 11.10
CA LEU A 32 10.56 -5.42 10.99
C LEU A 32 10.26 -4.43 9.86
N THR A 33 9.89 -4.93 8.67
CA THR A 33 9.51 -4.08 7.55
C THR A 33 8.29 -3.22 7.91
N ARG A 34 7.24 -3.83 8.46
CA ARG A 34 6.04 -3.09 8.92
C ARG A 34 6.38 -2.04 9.97
N TYR A 35 7.28 -2.36 10.90
CA TYR A 35 7.71 -1.42 11.93
C TYR A 35 8.44 -0.22 11.33
N PHE A 36 9.36 -0.42 10.41
CA PHE A 36 10.04 0.68 9.74
C PHE A 36 9.08 1.54 8.90
N GLN A 37 8.12 0.92 8.23
CA GLN A 37 7.04 1.62 7.52
C GLN A 37 6.22 2.49 8.49
N GLU A 38 5.76 1.91 9.59
CA GLU A 38 5.02 2.61 10.66
C GLU A 38 5.80 3.80 11.21
N ARG A 39 7.10 3.63 11.48
CA ARG A 39 7.94 4.70 12.03
C ARG A 39 8.24 5.81 11.03
N LEU A 40 8.27 5.51 9.74
CA LEU A 40 8.33 6.53 8.70
C LEU A 40 7.01 7.31 8.60
N LEU A 41 5.86 6.61 8.60
CA LEU A 41 4.54 7.24 8.59
C LEU A 41 4.34 8.16 9.80
N TYR A 42 4.81 7.76 10.98
CA TYR A 42 4.84 8.63 12.15
C TYR A 42 5.62 9.91 11.87
N ARG A 43 6.82 9.83 11.29
CA ARG A 43 7.62 11.03 10.98
C ARG A 43 6.96 11.94 9.95
N ILE A 44 6.31 11.35 8.93
CA ILE A 44 5.50 12.12 7.97
C ILE A 44 4.41 12.90 8.72
N SER A 45 3.68 12.25 9.63
CA SER A 45 2.59 12.87 10.39
C SER A 45 3.03 14.02 11.31
N GLN A 46 4.32 14.09 11.65
CA GLN A 46 4.89 15.15 12.50
C GLN A 46 5.41 16.35 11.69
N THR A 47 5.21 16.36 10.38
CA THR A 47 5.68 17.44 9.50
C THR A 47 4.51 17.99 8.66
N HIS A 48 4.71 19.19 8.09
CA HIS A 48 3.75 19.75 7.12
C HIS A 48 3.62 18.90 5.85
N PHE A 49 4.54 17.97 5.59
CA PHE A 49 4.47 17.05 4.46
C PHE A 49 3.35 16.00 4.61
N ARG A 50 2.70 15.89 5.77
CA ARG A 50 1.52 15.04 5.98
C ARG A 50 0.46 15.26 4.89
N ASP A 51 0.25 16.51 4.50
CA ASP A 51 -0.77 16.89 3.53
C ASP A 51 -0.33 16.71 2.06
N ASN A 52 0.94 16.32 1.85
CA ASN A 52 1.49 16.10 0.52
C ASN A 52 1.60 14.62 0.11
N PHE A 53 1.48 13.68 1.06
CA PHE A 53 1.63 12.25 0.76
C PHE A 53 0.42 11.46 1.24
N TYR A 54 -0.37 10.97 0.28
CA TYR A 54 -1.54 10.14 0.59
C TYR A 54 -1.17 8.67 0.48
N LEU A 55 -1.32 7.95 1.59
CA LEU A 55 -0.99 6.52 1.64
C LEU A 55 -1.93 5.71 0.74
N LYS A 56 -1.35 4.81 -0.06
CA LYS A 56 -2.07 3.85 -0.89
C LYS A 56 -1.42 2.46 -0.83
N GLY A 57 -1.89 1.53 -1.66
CA GLY A 57 -1.24 0.24 -1.86
C GLY A 57 -1.28 -0.70 -0.66
N GLY A 58 -0.28 -1.57 -0.57
CA GLY A 58 -0.25 -2.65 0.42
C GLY A 58 -0.11 -2.20 1.87
N ALA A 59 0.55 -1.08 2.12
CA ALA A 59 0.67 -0.52 3.46
C ALA A 59 -0.67 0.05 3.96
N LEU A 60 -1.50 0.62 3.07
CA LEU A 60 -2.86 1.01 3.40
C LEU A 60 -3.75 -0.21 3.69
N MET A 61 -3.59 -1.32 2.94
CA MET A 61 -4.32 -2.56 3.25
C MET A 61 -4.03 -3.08 4.66
N TYR A 62 -2.79 -2.90 5.14
CA TYR A 62 -2.47 -3.24 6.53
C TYR A 62 -3.23 -2.36 7.54
N ALA A 63 -3.53 -1.11 7.23
CA ALA A 63 -4.34 -0.27 8.12
C ALA A 63 -5.76 -0.82 8.31
N TYR A 64 -6.37 -1.38 7.28
CA TYR A 64 -7.70 -2.00 7.33
C TYR A 64 -7.66 -3.41 7.95
N GLU A 65 -6.87 -4.30 7.38
CA GLU A 65 -6.88 -5.74 7.70
C GLU A 65 -5.88 -6.15 8.79
N LYS A 66 -4.99 -5.27 9.21
CA LYS A 66 -3.92 -5.54 10.20
C LYS A 66 -3.10 -6.78 9.80
N PHE A 67 -3.02 -7.78 10.68
CA PHE A 67 -2.24 -8.99 10.44
C PHE A 67 -2.87 -9.95 9.41
N ALA A 68 -4.12 -9.73 8.99
CA ALA A 68 -4.73 -10.47 7.89
C ALA A 68 -4.30 -9.94 6.49
N ALA A 69 -3.77 -8.71 6.42
CA ALA A 69 -3.23 -8.16 5.19
C ALA A 69 -2.01 -8.95 4.71
N ARG A 70 -1.92 -9.14 3.38
CA ARG A 70 -0.73 -9.74 2.79
C ARG A 70 0.54 -8.92 3.11
N PRO A 71 1.71 -9.57 3.17
CA PRO A 71 2.97 -8.84 3.30
C PRO A 71 3.20 -7.86 2.14
N THR A 72 3.71 -6.67 2.46
CA THR A 72 4.22 -5.72 1.47
C THR A 72 5.61 -5.26 1.88
N LEU A 73 6.47 -5.02 0.90
CA LEU A 73 7.84 -4.54 1.13
C LEU A 73 7.91 -3.03 0.94
N ASP A 74 7.11 -2.50 0.03
CA ASP A 74 7.13 -1.11 -0.38
C ASP A 74 5.98 -0.34 0.28
N ILE A 75 6.16 0.97 0.44
CA ILE A 75 5.09 1.90 0.76
C ILE A 75 4.74 2.63 -0.52
N ASP A 76 3.46 2.71 -0.82
CA ASP A 76 2.98 3.43 -1.99
C ASP A 76 2.30 4.74 -1.55
N PHE A 77 2.66 5.86 -2.19
CA PHE A 77 2.04 7.17 -1.97
C PHE A 77 1.54 7.79 -3.27
N LEU A 78 0.52 8.62 -3.15
CA LEU A 78 0.25 9.70 -4.11
C LEU A 78 0.90 10.98 -3.58
N GLY A 79 1.76 11.59 -4.40
CA GLY A 79 2.28 12.94 -4.16
C GLY A 79 1.25 13.99 -4.62
N ASN A 80 0.84 14.86 -3.71
CA ASN A 80 -0.13 15.93 -3.96
C ASN A 80 0.46 17.29 -3.56
N ASN A 81 0.30 18.29 -4.42
CA ASN A 81 0.83 19.65 -4.19
C ASN A 81 2.32 19.68 -3.80
N ILE A 82 3.10 18.78 -4.37
CA ILE A 82 4.56 18.70 -4.22
C ILE A 82 5.18 18.47 -5.60
N SER A 83 6.38 19.00 -5.82
CA SER A 83 7.09 18.80 -7.09
C SER A 83 7.43 17.32 -7.32
N ASN A 84 7.27 16.87 -8.55
CA ASN A 84 7.57 15.49 -8.97
C ASN A 84 9.02 15.31 -9.44
N ASP A 85 9.94 16.18 -9.02
CA ASP A 85 11.36 16.01 -9.27
C ASP A 85 12.07 15.31 -8.11
N SER A 86 13.06 14.49 -8.43
CA SER A 86 13.79 13.68 -7.46
C SER A 86 14.51 14.51 -6.38
N TYR A 87 14.98 15.71 -6.71
CA TYR A 87 15.69 16.57 -5.75
C TYR A 87 14.74 17.08 -4.67
N SER A 88 13.58 17.62 -5.07
CA SER A 88 12.56 18.11 -4.14
C SER A 88 12.02 17.00 -3.23
N ILE A 89 11.81 15.80 -3.78
CA ILE A 89 11.34 14.65 -3.00
C ILE A 89 12.42 14.18 -2.01
N ILE A 90 13.68 14.07 -2.42
CA ILE A 90 14.78 13.75 -1.48
C ILE A 90 14.85 14.79 -0.36
N ALA A 91 14.76 16.08 -0.69
CA ALA A 91 14.82 17.15 0.30
C ALA A 91 13.67 17.07 1.32
N ALA A 92 12.45 16.75 0.86
CA ALA A 92 11.30 16.52 1.73
C ALA A 92 11.55 15.34 2.68
N PHE A 93 12.00 14.20 2.16
CA PHE A 93 12.24 13.00 2.98
C PHE A 93 13.46 13.14 3.91
N LYS A 94 14.48 13.92 3.55
CA LYS A 94 15.55 14.29 4.49
C LYS A 94 14.97 15.00 5.72
N ARG A 95 14.05 15.96 5.54
CA ARG A 95 13.38 16.66 6.64
C ARG A 95 12.48 15.75 7.46
N ILE A 96 11.67 14.91 6.79
CA ILE A 96 10.79 13.92 7.43
C ILE A 96 11.63 12.96 8.30
N CYS A 97 12.67 12.37 7.76
CA CYS A 97 13.52 11.40 8.44
C CYS A 97 14.33 12.01 9.60
N SER A 98 14.51 13.34 9.60
CA SER A 98 15.20 14.06 10.69
C SER A 98 14.31 14.29 11.92
N VAL A 99 13.02 14.00 11.86
CA VAL A 99 12.12 14.06 13.03
C VAL A 99 12.58 13.04 14.07
N SER A 100 12.89 13.51 15.29
CA SER A 100 13.37 12.65 16.36
C SER A 100 12.25 11.83 17.00
N CYS A 101 12.55 10.58 17.30
CA CYS A 101 11.75 9.70 18.14
C CYS A 101 12.68 8.63 18.73
N GLU A 102 13.49 8.98 19.72
CA GLU A 102 14.55 8.11 20.25
C GLU A 102 14.01 6.78 20.79
N GLU A 103 12.82 6.80 21.38
CA GLU A 103 12.20 5.62 22.01
C GLU A 103 11.85 4.51 21.02
N ASP A 104 11.71 4.82 19.73
CA ASP A 104 11.43 3.83 18.68
C ASP A 104 12.69 3.09 18.22
N GLY A 105 13.86 3.60 18.59
CA GLY A 105 15.15 3.00 18.27
C GLY A 105 15.50 2.96 16.77
N VAL A 106 14.79 3.72 15.93
CA VAL A 106 14.97 3.77 14.49
C VAL A 106 15.76 4.99 14.05
N ILE A 107 16.78 4.76 13.24
CA ILE A 107 17.61 5.80 12.63
C ILE A 107 17.49 5.67 11.12
N PHE A 108 16.96 6.69 10.47
CA PHE A 108 16.96 6.83 9.02
C PHE A 108 18.24 7.54 8.57
N ASP A 109 18.96 6.94 7.63
CA ASP A 109 20.18 7.53 7.08
C ASP A 109 19.82 8.56 6.00
N THR A 110 19.76 9.82 6.41
CA THR A 110 19.34 10.93 5.54
C THR A 110 20.38 11.28 4.47
N GLU A 111 21.65 10.88 4.66
CA GLU A 111 22.71 11.21 3.69
C GLU A 111 22.71 10.27 2.49
N HIS A 112 22.20 9.05 2.65
CA HIS A 112 22.20 8.02 1.62
C HIS A 112 20.79 7.75 1.04
N ILE A 113 19.87 8.71 1.15
CA ILE A 113 18.58 8.64 0.45
C ILE A 113 18.83 8.76 -1.05
N THR A 114 18.30 7.80 -1.81
CA THR A 114 18.38 7.82 -3.28
C THR A 114 17.00 7.82 -3.92
N ALA A 115 16.89 8.40 -5.11
CA ALA A 115 15.66 8.43 -5.89
C ALA A 115 15.90 7.95 -7.30
N GLN A 116 14.93 7.24 -7.87
CA GLN A 116 14.91 6.78 -9.25
C GLN A 116 13.54 7.11 -9.86
N ASN A 117 13.54 7.62 -11.09
CA ASN A 117 12.29 7.76 -11.83
C ASN A 117 11.78 6.38 -12.22
N ILE A 118 10.49 6.14 -11.99
CA ILE A 118 9.79 4.92 -12.40
C ILE A 118 8.63 5.28 -13.31
N THR A 119 8.34 4.38 -14.25
CA THR A 119 7.16 4.49 -15.12
C THR A 119 6.19 3.40 -14.66
N GLU A 120 5.09 3.78 -14.00
CA GLU A 120 4.12 2.80 -13.50
C GLU A 120 3.20 2.27 -14.62
N PHE A 121 2.76 3.12 -15.51
CA PHE A 121 1.95 2.78 -16.70
C PHE A 121 2.19 3.85 -17.77
N LYS A 122 2.22 3.45 -19.02
CA LYS A 122 2.45 4.19 -20.28
C LYS A 122 2.79 5.71 -20.22
N ASP A 123 2.17 6.48 -19.31
CA ASP A 123 2.33 7.93 -19.18
C ASP A 123 2.47 8.44 -17.75
N TYR A 124 2.45 7.54 -16.73
CA TYR A 124 2.57 7.92 -15.32
C TYR A 124 4.02 7.86 -14.85
N HIS A 125 4.57 9.01 -14.57
CA HIS A 125 5.90 9.16 -14.00
C HIS A 125 5.79 9.14 -12.49
N GLY A 126 6.50 8.21 -11.86
CA GLY A 126 6.62 8.12 -10.42
C GLY A 126 8.09 8.23 -9.99
N ILE A 127 8.30 8.33 -8.69
CA ILE A 127 9.62 8.34 -8.08
C ILE A 127 9.69 7.21 -7.07
N ARG A 128 10.68 6.32 -7.23
CA ARG A 128 11.06 5.34 -6.22
C ARG A 128 12.14 5.90 -5.34
N LEU A 129 11.87 5.99 -4.04
CA LEU A 129 12.84 6.33 -3.02
C LEU A 129 13.36 5.08 -2.33
N SER A 130 14.65 5.11 -2.00
CA SER A 130 15.30 4.13 -1.15
C SER A 130 15.94 4.83 0.02
N ILE A 131 15.51 4.51 1.24
CA ILE A 131 16.00 5.10 2.49
C ILE A 131 16.64 4.01 3.33
N PRO A 132 17.96 4.04 3.55
CA PRO A 132 18.58 3.14 4.49
C PRO A 132 18.09 3.42 5.91
N VAL A 133 17.74 2.37 6.63
CA VAL A 133 17.21 2.44 8.00
C VAL A 133 17.97 1.47 8.88
N LYS A 134 18.27 1.91 10.11
CA LYS A 134 19.00 1.14 11.11
C LYS A 134 18.22 1.05 12.42
N MET A 135 18.24 -0.10 13.06
CA MET A 135 17.77 -0.32 14.41
C MET A 135 18.67 -1.36 15.09
N ASP A 136 19.42 -0.97 16.13
CA ASP A 136 20.44 -1.81 16.76
C ASP A 136 21.43 -2.35 15.71
N SER A 137 21.55 -3.66 15.55
CA SER A 137 22.37 -4.32 14.54
C SER A 137 21.66 -4.59 13.22
N ILE A 138 20.37 -4.24 13.10
CA ILE A 138 19.60 -4.44 11.88
C ILE A 138 19.81 -3.26 10.97
N ILE A 139 20.17 -3.53 9.70
CA ILE A 139 20.22 -2.54 8.63
C ILE A 139 19.33 -3.03 7.50
N GLN A 140 18.44 -2.17 7.01
CA GLN A 140 17.54 -2.41 5.90
C GLN A 140 17.49 -1.19 4.97
N VAL A 141 17.00 -1.40 3.74
CA VAL A 141 16.57 -0.31 2.87
C VAL A 141 15.06 -0.33 2.81
N LEU A 142 14.44 0.77 3.21
CA LEU A 142 13.02 0.98 3.05
C LEU A 142 12.77 1.60 1.68
N THR A 143 11.93 0.95 0.89
CA THR A 143 11.57 1.40 -0.46
C THR A 143 10.17 2.00 -0.45
N MET A 144 9.98 3.09 -1.16
CA MET A 144 8.67 3.68 -1.37
C MET A 144 8.51 4.19 -2.79
N ASP A 145 7.30 4.04 -3.31
CA ASP A 145 6.91 4.50 -4.64
C ASP A 145 5.93 5.67 -4.50
N ILE A 146 6.26 6.79 -5.14
CA ILE A 146 5.44 8.00 -5.13
C ILE A 146 4.94 8.21 -6.55
N GLY A 147 3.65 7.97 -6.77
CA GLY A 147 2.95 8.31 -8.00
C GLY A 147 2.43 9.74 -7.95
N PHE A 148 2.12 10.31 -9.11
CA PHE A 148 1.57 11.66 -9.25
C PHE A 148 0.41 11.65 -10.23
N GLY A 149 -0.58 12.52 -10.02
CA GLY A 149 -1.67 12.75 -10.97
C GLY A 149 -2.87 11.81 -10.81
N ASP A 150 -2.89 10.88 -9.85
CA ASP A 150 -4.09 10.11 -9.56
C ASP A 150 -5.20 11.00 -8.96
N VAL A 151 -6.45 10.63 -9.20
CA VAL A 151 -7.62 11.29 -8.61
C VAL A 151 -8.11 10.50 -7.41
N VAL A 152 -8.36 11.17 -6.29
CA VAL A 152 -8.90 10.55 -5.07
C VAL A 152 -10.35 11.01 -4.87
N THR A 153 -11.28 10.07 -4.86
CA THR A 153 -12.73 10.31 -4.79
C THR A 153 -13.31 9.76 -3.49
N PRO A 154 -14.11 10.53 -2.75
CA PRO A 154 -14.45 11.94 -2.95
C PRO A 154 -13.29 12.87 -2.57
N SER A 155 -12.44 12.44 -1.65
CA SER A 155 -11.25 13.13 -1.14
C SER A 155 -10.40 12.16 -0.33
N PRO A 156 -9.11 12.47 -0.06
CA PRO A 156 -8.31 11.68 0.87
C PRO A 156 -8.96 11.66 2.27
N ILE A 157 -8.80 10.55 2.96
CA ILE A 157 -9.32 10.35 4.32
C ILE A 157 -8.19 10.38 5.34
N GLU A 158 -8.49 10.82 6.55
CA GLU A 158 -7.57 10.70 7.69
C GLU A 158 -7.68 9.32 8.31
N ILE A 159 -6.54 8.68 8.55
CA ILE A 159 -6.48 7.40 9.25
C ILE A 159 -5.46 7.43 10.38
N ASP A 160 -5.79 6.77 11.48
CA ASP A 160 -4.85 6.43 12.53
C ASP A 160 -4.19 5.09 12.17
N TYR A 161 -2.92 5.16 11.74
CA TYR A 161 -2.20 3.97 11.31
C TYR A 161 -1.89 3.04 12.49
N PRO A 162 -2.15 1.72 12.37
CA PRO A 162 -1.96 0.77 13.47
C PRO A 162 -0.52 0.74 13.98
N VAL A 163 -0.34 0.77 15.29
CA VAL A 163 0.97 0.65 15.94
C VAL A 163 1.24 -0.80 16.35
N LEU A 164 2.48 -1.25 16.13
CA LEU A 164 2.94 -2.58 16.56
C LEU A 164 3.30 -2.63 18.05
N LEU A 165 3.72 -1.50 18.61
CA LEU A 165 4.11 -1.34 20.02
C LEU A 165 3.31 -0.20 20.65
N GLU A 166 2.27 -0.55 21.41
CA GLU A 166 1.26 0.38 21.96
C GLU A 166 1.79 1.56 22.76
N HIS A 167 3.02 1.47 23.29
CA HIS A 167 3.64 2.56 24.08
C HIS A 167 4.30 3.62 23.19
N LEU A 168 4.38 3.42 21.89
CA LEU A 168 4.92 4.40 20.95
C LEU A 168 3.79 5.24 20.34
N PRO A 169 4.09 6.49 19.96
CA PRO A 169 3.09 7.33 19.32
C PRO A 169 2.71 6.79 17.94
N GLY A 170 1.41 6.87 17.61
CA GLY A 170 0.85 6.50 16.31
C GLY A 170 1.01 7.61 15.27
N ALA A 171 0.75 7.26 14.02
CA ALA A 171 0.71 8.18 12.89
C ALA A 171 -0.74 8.46 12.51
N ASN A 172 -1.13 9.74 12.48
CA ASN A 172 -2.35 10.19 11.82
C ASN A 172 -1.97 10.76 10.45
N ILE A 173 -2.41 10.13 9.37
CA ILE A 173 -1.98 10.41 8.00
C ILE A 173 -3.16 10.47 7.04
N LEU A 174 -2.94 11.12 5.89
CA LEU A 174 -3.89 11.08 4.78
C LEU A 174 -3.69 9.81 3.95
N ALA A 175 -4.79 9.24 3.50
CA ALA A 175 -4.80 8.03 2.70
C ALA A 175 -5.90 8.06 1.63
N TYR A 176 -5.84 7.16 0.68
CA TYR A 176 -6.93 6.95 -0.26
C TYR A 176 -8.20 6.51 0.47
N SER A 177 -9.35 7.03 -0.01
CA SER A 177 -10.65 6.44 0.34
C SER A 177 -10.72 4.99 -0.12
N LEU A 178 -11.55 4.19 0.54
CA LEU A 178 -11.73 2.79 0.17
C LEU A 178 -12.26 2.65 -1.26
N GLU A 179 -13.15 3.55 -1.66
CA GLU A 179 -13.72 3.61 -3.00
C GLU A 179 -12.65 3.86 -4.06
N THR A 180 -11.72 4.79 -3.81
CA THR A 180 -10.57 5.01 -4.72
C THR A 180 -9.68 3.77 -4.80
N VAL A 181 -9.42 3.08 -3.67
CA VAL A 181 -8.65 1.82 -3.68
C VAL A 181 -9.33 0.76 -4.54
N ILE A 182 -10.66 0.60 -4.41
CA ILE A 182 -11.41 -0.37 -5.22
C ILE A 182 -11.35 0.01 -6.70
N ALA A 183 -11.58 1.30 -7.03
CA ALA A 183 -11.58 1.80 -8.40
C ALA A 183 -10.21 1.60 -9.10
N GLU A 184 -9.11 1.95 -8.42
CA GLU A 184 -7.73 1.76 -8.94
C GLU A 184 -7.41 0.29 -9.21
N LYS A 185 -7.82 -0.61 -8.31
CA LYS A 185 -7.61 -2.04 -8.47
C LYS A 185 -8.52 -2.64 -9.52
N MET A 186 -9.79 -2.18 -9.61
CA MET A 186 -10.69 -2.55 -10.69
C MET A 186 -10.13 -2.14 -12.04
N TYR A 187 -9.62 -0.91 -12.17
CA TYR A 187 -8.93 -0.45 -13.37
C TYR A 187 -7.80 -1.41 -13.76
N ALA A 188 -6.91 -1.74 -12.80
CA ALA A 188 -5.76 -2.59 -13.08
C ALA A 188 -6.13 -4.01 -13.54
N VAL A 189 -7.20 -4.61 -13.01
CA VAL A 189 -7.65 -5.95 -13.43
C VAL A 189 -8.42 -5.93 -14.75
N VAL A 190 -9.09 -4.82 -15.06
CA VAL A 190 -9.81 -4.65 -16.34
C VAL A 190 -8.85 -4.35 -17.49
N ASP A 191 -7.92 -3.39 -17.29
CA ASP A 191 -6.99 -2.93 -18.33
C ASP A 191 -5.96 -4.02 -18.71
N LEU A 192 -5.35 -4.66 -17.70
CA LEU A 192 -4.32 -5.68 -17.93
C LEU A 192 -4.90 -7.07 -18.24
N ALA A 193 -6.11 -7.34 -17.78
CA ALA A 193 -6.80 -8.61 -17.96
C ALA A 193 -5.88 -9.84 -17.78
N ASP A 194 -5.81 -10.73 -18.78
CA ASP A 194 -5.00 -11.96 -18.74
C ASP A 194 -3.49 -11.73 -18.92
N GLN A 195 -3.06 -10.53 -19.30
CA GLN A 195 -1.64 -10.14 -19.32
C GLN A 195 -1.13 -9.78 -17.93
N SER A 196 -2.03 -9.58 -16.95
CA SER A 196 -1.67 -9.15 -15.61
C SER A 196 -0.78 -10.18 -14.89
N SER A 197 0.35 -9.72 -14.39
CA SER A 197 1.14 -10.42 -13.37
C SER A 197 0.77 -9.97 -11.94
N ARG A 198 -0.15 -9.01 -11.80
CA ARG A 198 -0.50 -8.31 -10.55
C ARG A 198 -1.57 -9.07 -9.75
N MET A 199 -1.31 -10.33 -9.42
CA MET A 199 -2.22 -11.17 -8.61
C MET A 199 -2.60 -10.53 -7.28
N LYS A 200 -1.78 -9.60 -6.77
CA LYS A 200 -2.07 -8.81 -5.57
C LYS A 200 -3.36 -8.00 -5.68
N ASP A 201 -3.70 -7.47 -6.87
CA ASP A 201 -4.88 -6.64 -7.04
C ASP A 201 -6.17 -7.47 -7.00
N PHE A 202 -6.16 -8.69 -7.54
CA PHE A 202 -7.27 -9.64 -7.38
C PHE A 202 -7.47 -10.04 -5.92
N TYR A 203 -6.37 -10.32 -5.21
CA TYR A 203 -6.43 -10.69 -3.80
C TYR A 203 -6.97 -9.55 -2.94
N ASP A 204 -6.42 -8.35 -3.11
CA ASP A 204 -6.83 -7.18 -2.34
C ASP A 204 -8.29 -6.82 -2.63
N LEU A 205 -8.75 -6.83 -3.91
CA LEU A 205 -10.16 -6.61 -4.27
C LEU A 205 -11.08 -7.63 -3.59
N TYR A 206 -10.73 -8.91 -3.67
CA TYR A 206 -11.50 -9.97 -3.03
C TYR A 206 -11.68 -9.71 -1.54
N LYS A 207 -10.58 -9.37 -0.84
CA LYS A 207 -10.58 -9.11 0.59
C LYS A 207 -11.40 -7.87 0.96
N ILE A 208 -11.17 -6.77 0.26
CA ILE A 208 -11.89 -5.50 0.48
C ILE A 208 -13.40 -5.70 0.27
N LEU A 209 -13.80 -6.24 -0.87
CA LEU A 209 -15.21 -6.42 -1.22
C LEU A 209 -15.93 -7.44 -0.33
N GLN A 210 -15.22 -8.29 0.39
CA GLN A 210 -15.76 -9.27 1.33
C GLN A 210 -15.96 -8.70 2.73
N HIS A 211 -15.05 -7.83 3.19
CA HIS A 211 -14.94 -7.46 4.61
C HIS A 211 -15.21 -5.98 4.89
N GLU A 212 -15.04 -5.11 3.91
CA GLU A 212 -15.17 -3.67 4.11
C GLU A 212 -16.50 -3.14 3.59
N THR A 213 -16.98 -2.06 4.21
CA THR A 213 -18.19 -1.36 3.79
C THR A 213 -17.80 -0.10 3.02
N TYR A 214 -18.30 0.06 1.81
CA TYR A 214 -18.08 1.21 0.95
C TYR A 214 -19.43 1.85 0.54
N ASN A 215 -19.38 3.13 0.16
CA ASN A 215 -20.57 3.82 -0.37
C ASN A 215 -20.70 3.52 -1.88
N PRO A 216 -21.81 2.89 -2.33
CA PRO A 216 -21.97 2.53 -3.75
C PRO A 216 -21.97 3.73 -4.71
N ALA A 217 -22.59 4.85 -4.33
CA ALA A 217 -22.62 6.04 -5.19
C ALA A 217 -21.21 6.63 -5.35
N THR A 218 -20.48 6.78 -4.23
CA THR A 218 -19.09 7.26 -4.24
C THR A 218 -18.17 6.29 -4.98
N LEU A 219 -18.40 4.97 -4.87
CA LEU A 219 -17.64 3.99 -5.64
C LEU A 219 -17.86 4.13 -7.14
N GLN A 220 -19.11 4.37 -7.59
CA GLN A 220 -19.42 4.62 -8.99
C GLN A 220 -18.64 5.84 -9.50
N GLU A 221 -18.66 6.96 -8.76
CA GLU A 221 -17.90 8.17 -9.08
C GLU A 221 -16.39 7.92 -9.12
N ALA A 222 -15.86 7.17 -8.14
CA ALA A 222 -14.44 6.82 -8.10
C ALA A 222 -14.00 5.99 -9.32
N ILE A 223 -14.84 5.06 -9.77
CA ILE A 223 -14.59 4.26 -10.97
C ILE A 223 -14.59 5.17 -12.21
N ILE A 224 -15.58 6.02 -12.39
CA ILE A 224 -15.66 6.97 -13.50
C ILE A 224 -14.38 7.82 -13.54
N HIS A 225 -14.07 8.52 -12.46
CA HIS A 225 -12.90 9.39 -12.39
C HIS A 225 -11.57 8.66 -12.63
N THR A 226 -11.43 7.43 -12.13
CA THR A 226 -10.22 6.63 -12.34
C THR A 226 -10.02 6.26 -13.81
N PHE A 227 -11.08 5.80 -14.50
CA PHE A 227 -11.00 5.42 -15.91
C PHE A 227 -10.81 6.64 -16.82
N GLU A 228 -11.49 7.75 -16.55
CA GLU A 228 -11.31 9.00 -17.28
C GLU A 228 -9.90 9.56 -17.13
N ASN A 229 -9.38 9.61 -15.90
CA ASN A 229 -8.01 10.07 -15.61
C ASN A 229 -6.95 9.22 -16.31
N ARG A 230 -7.23 7.95 -16.54
CA ARG A 230 -6.37 7.00 -17.26
C ARG A 230 -6.60 7.00 -18.79
N HIS A 231 -7.48 7.87 -19.30
CA HIS A 231 -7.83 7.94 -20.72
C HIS A 231 -8.22 6.58 -21.33
N THR A 232 -8.81 5.71 -20.51
CA THR A 232 -9.22 4.36 -20.94
C THR A 232 -10.69 4.37 -21.29
N PRO A 233 -11.04 4.14 -22.57
CA PRO A 233 -12.43 4.10 -22.99
C PRO A 233 -13.17 2.92 -22.35
N TYR A 234 -14.43 3.14 -22.00
CA TYR A 234 -15.31 2.09 -21.52
C TYR A 234 -15.64 1.15 -22.69
N SER A 235 -15.05 -0.04 -22.67
CA SER A 235 -15.40 -1.09 -23.63
C SER A 235 -16.50 -1.97 -23.05
N GLY A 236 -17.60 -2.09 -23.77
CA GLY A 236 -18.73 -2.95 -23.37
C GLY A 236 -18.34 -4.41 -23.16
N ASP A 237 -17.34 -4.88 -23.88
CA ASP A 237 -16.84 -6.26 -23.83
C ASP A 237 -15.38 -6.26 -23.35
N THR A 238 -15.21 -6.25 -22.03
CA THR A 238 -13.89 -6.47 -21.47
C THR A 238 -13.69 -7.94 -21.10
N MET A 239 -12.48 -8.45 -21.39
CA MET A 239 -12.10 -9.83 -21.10
C MET A 239 -12.32 -10.20 -19.64
N PHE A 240 -12.07 -9.26 -18.71
CA PHE A 240 -12.21 -9.49 -17.27
C PHE A 240 -13.63 -9.94 -16.89
N PHE A 241 -14.69 -9.38 -17.50
CA PHE A 241 -16.08 -9.75 -17.17
C PHE A 241 -16.62 -10.94 -17.96
N ARG A 242 -15.82 -11.59 -18.80
CA ARG A 242 -16.22 -12.84 -19.45
C ARG A 242 -16.20 -14.00 -18.44
N LYS A 243 -17.18 -14.89 -18.54
CA LYS A 243 -17.32 -16.06 -17.63
C LYS A 243 -16.09 -16.96 -17.59
N GLU A 244 -15.39 -17.07 -18.72
CA GLU A 244 -14.23 -17.94 -18.90
C GLU A 244 -12.96 -17.38 -18.26
N PHE A 245 -12.94 -16.09 -17.90
CA PHE A 245 -11.73 -15.44 -17.39
C PHE A 245 -11.12 -16.14 -16.17
N GLY A 246 -11.95 -16.54 -15.20
CA GLY A 246 -11.52 -17.29 -14.02
C GLY A 246 -10.94 -18.69 -14.32
N SER A 247 -11.24 -19.23 -15.49
CA SER A 247 -10.74 -20.53 -15.96
C SER A 247 -9.44 -20.44 -16.75
N ASN A 248 -8.90 -19.24 -16.97
CA ASN A 248 -7.64 -19.04 -17.69
C ASN A 248 -6.48 -19.75 -16.96
N ARG A 249 -5.89 -20.76 -17.62
CA ARG A 249 -4.86 -21.62 -17.03
C ARG A 249 -3.60 -20.86 -16.60
N GLN A 250 -3.19 -19.84 -17.36
CA GLN A 250 -2.00 -19.05 -17.02
C GLN A 250 -2.24 -18.21 -15.76
N MET A 251 -3.42 -17.61 -15.66
CA MET A 251 -3.81 -16.84 -14.47
C MET A 251 -3.90 -17.74 -13.23
N GLN A 252 -4.44 -18.94 -13.34
CA GLN A 252 -4.47 -19.92 -12.25
C GLN A 252 -3.06 -20.31 -11.78
N VAL A 253 -2.12 -20.50 -12.71
CA VAL A 253 -0.71 -20.78 -12.36
C VAL A 253 -0.06 -19.59 -11.66
N ARG A 254 -0.25 -18.36 -12.16
CA ARG A 254 0.24 -17.13 -11.50
C ARG A 254 -0.37 -16.98 -10.11
N TRP A 255 -1.68 -17.24 -9.98
CA TRP A 255 -2.38 -17.20 -8.70
C TRP A 255 -1.82 -18.19 -7.69
N ALA A 256 -1.65 -19.43 -8.07
CA ALA A 256 -1.07 -20.46 -7.20
C ALA A 256 0.36 -20.10 -6.73
N ALA A 257 1.17 -19.50 -7.62
CA ALA A 257 2.50 -18.99 -7.25
C ALA A 257 2.42 -17.82 -6.26
N PHE A 258 1.47 -16.89 -6.48
CA PHE A 258 1.23 -15.77 -5.59
C PHE A 258 0.77 -16.23 -4.20
N MET A 259 -0.19 -17.15 -4.10
CA MET A 259 -0.70 -17.67 -2.83
C MET A 259 0.39 -18.35 -2.00
N ARG A 260 1.30 -19.11 -2.66
CA ARG A 260 2.50 -19.65 -1.98
C ARG A 260 3.42 -18.54 -1.48
N LYS A 261 3.64 -17.49 -2.28
CA LYS A 261 4.52 -16.37 -1.91
C LYS A 261 4.01 -15.62 -0.67
N ILE A 262 2.71 -15.42 -0.55
CA ILE A 262 2.11 -14.74 0.62
C ILE A 262 1.87 -15.67 1.80
N THR A 263 2.21 -16.95 1.68
CA THR A 263 2.03 -17.98 2.71
C THR A 263 0.57 -18.05 3.19
N TYR A 264 -0.37 -18.01 2.23
CA TYR A 264 -1.80 -18.08 2.56
C TYR A 264 -2.16 -19.42 3.20
N LYS A 265 -2.86 -19.34 4.34
CA LYS A 265 -3.35 -20.52 5.08
C LYS A 265 -4.79 -20.80 4.64
N GLY A 266 -5.00 -21.78 3.80
CA GLY A 266 -6.33 -22.20 3.30
C GLY A 266 -6.32 -22.47 1.80
N GLU A 267 -7.49 -22.79 1.28
CA GLU A 267 -7.74 -22.98 -0.14
C GLU A 267 -8.57 -21.81 -0.66
N LEU A 268 -8.10 -21.14 -1.69
CA LEU A 268 -8.79 -20.05 -2.38
C LEU A 268 -8.38 -20.09 -3.85
N SER A 269 -9.28 -20.55 -4.69
CA SER A 269 -9.02 -20.68 -6.12
C SER A 269 -9.14 -19.35 -6.85
N PHE A 270 -8.42 -19.19 -7.96
CA PHE A 270 -8.53 -17.98 -8.80
C PHE A 270 -9.94 -17.83 -9.38
N THR A 271 -10.58 -18.95 -9.75
CA THR A 271 -11.94 -18.97 -10.27
C THR A 271 -12.96 -18.41 -9.29
N GLU A 272 -12.88 -18.80 -8.01
CA GLU A 272 -13.74 -18.27 -6.94
C GLU A 272 -13.54 -16.78 -6.73
N VAL A 273 -12.28 -16.34 -6.68
CA VAL A 273 -11.92 -14.91 -6.50
C VAL A 273 -12.47 -14.07 -7.65
N VAL A 274 -12.24 -14.49 -8.88
CA VAL A 274 -12.74 -13.77 -10.07
C VAL A 274 -14.26 -13.72 -10.10
N ALA A 275 -14.93 -14.85 -9.88
CA ALA A 275 -16.41 -14.90 -9.88
C ALA A 275 -17.00 -13.96 -8.82
N PHE A 276 -16.39 -13.92 -7.63
CA PHE A 276 -16.83 -13.02 -6.57
C PHE A 276 -16.63 -11.54 -6.95
N ILE A 277 -15.45 -11.18 -7.48
CA ILE A 277 -15.17 -9.79 -7.88
C ILE A 277 -16.09 -9.37 -9.02
N GLN A 278 -16.29 -10.23 -10.03
CA GLN A 278 -17.22 -9.98 -11.14
C GLN A 278 -18.63 -9.72 -10.63
N LEU A 279 -19.15 -10.57 -9.74
CA LEU A 279 -20.49 -10.41 -9.15
C LEU A 279 -20.67 -9.05 -8.45
N ARG A 280 -19.63 -8.60 -7.73
CA ARG A 280 -19.68 -7.35 -6.94
C ARG A 280 -19.47 -6.10 -7.78
N LEU A 281 -18.67 -6.17 -8.84
CA LEU A 281 -18.29 -4.99 -9.63
C LEU A 281 -19.01 -4.87 -10.98
N LEU A 282 -19.63 -5.94 -11.47
CA LEU A 282 -20.38 -5.90 -12.74
C LEU A 282 -21.47 -4.80 -12.79
N PRO A 283 -22.29 -4.57 -11.74
CA PRO A 283 -23.29 -3.50 -11.78
C PRO A 283 -22.67 -2.10 -12.03
N PHE A 284 -21.52 -1.81 -11.39
CA PHE A 284 -20.81 -0.54 -11.60
C PHE A 284 -20.25 -0.43 -13.02
N TRP A 285 -19.75 -1.53 -13.58
CA TRP A 285 -19.27 -1.58 -14.96
C TRP A 285 -20.39 -1.37 -15.98
N GLU A 286 -21.56 -1.95 -15.74
CA GLU A 286 -22.72 -1.81 -16.63
C GLU A 286 -23.26 -0.37 -16.62
N ASN A 287 -23.22 0.32 -15.49
CA ASN A 287 -23.62 1.71 -15.39
C ASN A 287 -22.74 2.65 -16.24
N LEU A 288 -21.46 2.34 -16.41
CA LEU A 288 -20.55 3.12 -17.27
C LEU A 288 -20.95 3.09 -18.76
N LYS A 289 -21.73 2.09 -19.20
CA LYS A 289 -22.20 1.97 -20.59
C LYS A 289 -23.43 2.82 -20.88
N SER A 290 -24.09 3.33 -19.85
CA SER A 290 -25.38 4.02 -19.94
C SER A 290 -25.22 5.54 -20.04
N GLU A 291 -24.00 6.05 -19.88
CA GLU A 291 -23.61 7.45 -20.04
C GLU A 291 -22.81 7.65 -21.33
#